data_2f76d6cd6339b9074af67809ed6012ae
#
_entry.id   2f76d6cd6339b9074af67809ed6012ae
#
_cell.length_a   1.000
_cell.length_b   1.000
_cell.length_c   1.000
_cell.angle_alpha   90.00
_cell.angle_beta   90.00
_cell.angle_gamma   90.00
#
_symmetry.space_group_name_H-M   'P 1'
#
loop_
_entity.id
_entity.type
_entity.pdbx_description
1 polymer ?
#
loop_
_entity_poly.entity_id
_entity_poly.type
_entity_poly.pdbx_seq_one_letter_code
_entity_poly.pdbx_strand_id
1 'polypeptide(L)'
;GTSSHLNVEVLETDGDTLGFALLKNGEETGIYFRGIPNGHEFTSLLLAILNADGKGKNLPDEGLARRIRALKGDIRLQTFVSLTCTNCPDVVQTLNIFTLLNPDIRHEMVDGALFQSEVDKLGVQAVPAVFCQGKMLHVGRGSLGELLEKLEEAFPSSPETETDGNAPTRRHFDVIV
;
A
#
# COMPACT_ATOMS: atom_id res chain seq x y z
N GLY A 1 24.77 0.29 10.34
CA GLY A 1 24.69 -1.15 10.25
C GLY A 1 23.54 -1.52 9.36
N THR A 2 23.83 -1.96 8.16
CA THR A 2 22.87 -2.52 7.22
C THR A 2 22.28 -3.80 7.84
N SER A 3 20.97 -3.86 7.95
CA SER A 3 20.28 -5.10 8.31
C SER A 3 20.65 -6.17 7.27
N SER A 4 21.11 -7.35 7.73
CA SER A 4 21.45 -8.48 6.86
C SER A 4 20.23 -9.13 6.18
N HIS A 5 19.04 -8.55 6.38
CA HIS A 5 17.75 -9.10 5.93
C HIS A 5 17.03 -8.23 4.88
N LEU A 6 17.59 -7.07 4.54
CA LEU A 6 17.05 -6.18 3.51
C LEU A 6 17.98 -6.15 2.31
N ASN A 7 17.57 -6.78 1.24
CA ASN A 7 18.15 -6.60 -0.08
C ASN A 7 17.27 -5.62 -0.85
N VAL A 8 17.89 -4.59 -1.43
CA VAL A 8 17.24 -3.72 -2.41
C VAL A 8 17.63 -4.27 -3.78
N GLU A 9 16.71 -4.89 -4.45
CA GLU A 9 16.87 -5.25 -5.86
C GLU A 9 16.26 -4.12 -6.71
N VAL A 10 17.08 -3.52 -7.53
CA VAL A 10 16.62 -2.58 -8.55
C VAL A 10 16.21 -3.42 -9.75
N LEU A 11 14.92 -3.51 -10.00
CA LEU A 11 14.40 -4.10 -11.22
C LEU A 11 14.50 -3.05 -12.32
N GLU A 12 15.29 -3.33 -13.36
CA GLU A 12 15.28 -2.53 -14.57
C GLU A 12 13.94 -2.76 -15.29
N THR A 13 13.20 -1.69 -15.45
CA THR A 13 11.93 -1.70 -16.17
C THR A 13 12.14 -0.98 -17.52
N ASP A 14 11.51 -1.50 -18.57
CA ASP A 14 11.52 -0.89 -19.91
C ASP A 14 10.70 0.41 -19.95
N GLY A 15 11.02 1.38 -19.12
CA GLY A 15 10.33 2.66 -19.08
C GLY A 15 11.01 3.69 -18.20
N ASP A 16 10.81 4.97 -18.53
CA ASP A 16 11.38 6.14 -17.82
C ASP A 16 10.83 6.36 -16.39
N THR A 17 10.15 5.37 -15.81
CA THR A 17 9.46 5.52 -14.53
C THR A 17 10.19 4.78 -13.43
N LEU A 18 10.74 5.55 -12.50
CA LEU A 18 11.39 5.01 -11.31
C LEU A 18 10.35 4.49 -10.31
N GLY A 19 10.41 3.20 -10.02
CA GLY A 19 9.58 2.58 -9.00
C GLY A 19 10.28 1.36 -8.40
N PHE A 20 9.86 0.96 -7.22
CA PHE A 20 10.36 -0.25 -6.55
C PHE A 20 9.33 -0.88 -5.63
N ALA A 21 9.48 -2.17 -5.39
CA ALA A 21 8.71 -2.93 -4.42
C ALA A 21 9.53 -3.18 -3.15
N LEU A 22 8.86 -3.22 -2.02
CA LEU A 22 9.47 -3.66 -0.77
C LEU A 22 9.37 -5.18 -0.67
N LEU A 23 10.53 -5.84 -0.60
CA LEU A 23 10.63 -7.29 -0.42
C LEU A 23 11.06 -7.63 1.01
N LYS A 24 10.55 -8.72 1.55
CA LYS A 24 11.00 -9.33 2.79
C LYS A 24 11.41 -10.77 2.52
N ASN A 25 12.68 -11.10 2.74
CA ASN A 25 13.23 -12.43 2.47
C ASN A 25 12.99 -12.93 1.02
N GLY A 26 13.03 -11.99 0.05
CA GLY A 26 12.79 -12.28 -1.36
C GLY A 26 11.31 -12.40 -1.75
N GLU A 27 10.38 -12.18 -0.82
CA GLU A 27 8.93 -12.17 -1.09
C GLU A 27 8.38 -10.74 -1.05
N GLU A 28 7.49 -10.42 -2.00
CA GLU A 28 6.83 -9.11 -2.03
C GLU A 28 5.94 -8.91 -0.81
N THR A 29 6.07 -7.73 -0.19
CA THR A 29 5.21 -7.34 0.94
C THR A 29 3.85 -6.79 0.50
N GLY A 30 3.69 -6.50 -0.79
CA GLY A 30 2.53 -5.78 -1.33
C GLY A 30 2.67 -4.24 -1.25
N ILE A 31 3.83 -3.74 -0.81
CA ILE A 31 4.11 -2.30 -0.73
C ILE A 31 4.98 -1.89 -1.92
N TYR A 32 4.50 -0.90 -2.67
CA TYR A 32 5.15 -0.37 -3.86
C TYR A 32 5.30 1.15 -3.77
N PHE A 33 6.36 1.67 -4.36
CA PHE A 33 6.62 3.11 -4.50
C PHE A 33 6.88 3.42 -5.97
N ARG A 34 6.06 4.30 -6.54
CA ARG A 34 6.27 4.89 -7.86
C ARG A 34 6.76 6.32 -7.69
N GLY A 35 8.04 6.49 -7.89
CA GLY A 35 8.83 7.66 -7.55
C GLY A 35 9.76 7.37 -6.35
N ILE A 36 10.66 8.31 -6.06
CA ILE A 36 11.53 8.23 -4.89
C ILE A 36 10.82 8.87 -3.70
N PRO A 37 10.46 8.09 -2.65
CA PRO A 37 9.84 8.64 -1.45
C PRO A 37 10.85 9.54 -0.71
N ASN A 38 10.85 10.80 -1.06
CA ASN A 38 11.67 11.86 -0.49
C ASN A 38 10.78 12.84 0.30
N GLY A 39 11.36 13.92 0.84
CA GLY A 39 10.63 14.90 1.62
C GLY A 39 9.85 14.25 2.76
N HIS A 40 8.56 14.52 2.85
CA HIS A 40 7.70 13.97 3.90
C HIS A 40 7.48 12.46 3.77
N GLU A 41 7.54 11.90 2.55
CA GLU A 41 7.33 10.47 2.31
C GLU A 41 8.55 9.59 2.66
N PHE A 42 9.70 10.18 2.96
CA PHE A 42 10.85 9.40 3.44
C PHE A 42 10.52 8.64 4.74
N THR A 43 9.71 9.21 5.60
CA THR A 43 9.24 8.53 6.82
C THR A 43 8.33 7.35 6.52
N SER A 44 7.54 7.42 5.45
CA SER A 44 6.69 6.31 5.00
C SER A 44 7.51 5.10 4.55
N LEU A 45 8.61 5.33 3.82
CA LEU A 45 9.55 4.27 3.46
C LEU A 45 10.21 3.65 4.69
N LEU A 46 10.74 4.47 5.60
CA LEU A 46 11.40 3.96 6.82
C LEU A 46 10.46 3.12 7.68
N LEU A 47 9.22 3.58 7.86
CA LEU A 47 8.23 2.83 8.64
C LEU A 47 7.75 1.57 7.90
N ALA A 48 7.64 1.59 6.58
CA ALA A 48 7.33 0.38 5.82
C ALA A 48 8.39 -0.71 6.05
N ILE A 49 9.68 -0.34 6.00
CA ILE A 49 10.80 -1.24 6.27
C ILE A 49 10.75 -1.77 7.70
N LEU A 50 10.59 -0.89 8.69
CA LEU A 50 10.55 -1.28 10.11
C LEU A 50 9.35 -2.16 10.45
N ASN A 51 8.17 -1.83 9.91
CA ASN A 51 6.95 -2.61 10.10
C ASN A 51 7.06 -3.99 9.44
N ALA A 52 7.63 -4.07 8.24
CA ALA A 52 7.88 -5.34 7.57
C ALA A 52 8.85 -6.24 8.37
N ASP A 53 9.84 -5.64 9.06
CA ASP A 53 10.78 -6.36 9.94
C ASP A 53 10.19 -6.67 11.35
N GLY A 54 8.96 -6.27 11.62
CA GLY A 54 8.30 -6.48 12.91
C GLY A 54 8.80 -5.56 14.03
N LYS A 55 9.57 -4.53 13.71
CA LYS A 55 10.14 -3.55 14.66
C LYS A 55 9.49 -2.17 14.55
N GLY A 56 8.37 -2.12 13.85
CA GLY A 56 7.71 -0.87 13.52
C GLY A 56 6.88 -0.28 14.65
N LYS A 57 6.22 0.82 14.28
CA LYS A 57 5.36 1.60 15.17
C LYS A 57 4.01 1.84 14.50
N ASN A 58 3.07 2.36 15.28
CA ASN A 58 1.72 2.72 14.80
C ASN A 58 0.91 1.53 14.28
N LEU A 59 1.23 0.33 14.76
CA LEU A 59 0.42 -0.85 14.45
C LEU A 59 -0.94 -0.72 15.13
N PRO A 60 -2.03 -1.17 14.46
CA PRO A 60 -3.36 -1.14 15.04
C PRO A 60 -3.48 -2.13 16.21
N ASP A 61 -4.47 -1.90 17.05
CA ASP A 61 -4.86 -2.89 18.06
C ASP A 61 -5.38 -4.18 17.38
N GLU A 62 -5.51 -5.26 18.15
CA GLU A 62 -5.90 -6.56 17.61
C GLU A 62 -7.33 -6.57 17.03
N GLY A 63 -8.22 -5.70 17.52
CA GLY A 63 -9.57 -5.56 16.98
C GLY A 63 -9.55 -5.04 15.54
N LEU A 64 -8.84 -3.95 15.30
CA LEU A 64 -8.64 -3.37 13.97
C LEU A 64 -7.82 -4.30 13.05
N ALA A 65 -6.77 -4.90 13.59
CA ALA A 65 -5.95 -5.85 12.82
C ALA A 65 -6.76 -7.05 12.31
N ARG A 66 -7.68 -7.57 13.13
CA ARG A 66 -8.59 -8.65 12.73
C ARG A 66 -9.53 -8.23 11.61
N ARG A 67 -10.09 -7.03 11.69
CA ARG A 67 -10.95 -6.47 10.62
C ARG A 67 -10.18 -6.33 9.32
N ILE A 68 -8.95 -5.84 9.35
CA ILE A 68 -8.08 -5.75 8.16
C ILE A 68 -7.82 -7.13 7.56
N ARG A 69 -7.49 -8.14 8.39
CA ARG A 69 -7.27 -9.53 7.93
C ARG A 69 -8.54 -10.19 7.37
N ALA A 70 -9.71 -9.73 7.77
CA ALA A 70 -10.99 -10.25 7.31
C ALA A 70 -11.38 -9.76 5.91
N LEU A 71 -10.79 -8.68 5.41
CA LEU A 71 -11.02 -8.21 4.04
C LEU A 71 -10.57 -9.28 3.04
N LYS A 72 -11.38 -9.53 2.02
CA LYS A 72 -11.11 -10.55 0.99
C LYS A 72 -11.20 -9.97 -0.40
N GLY A 73 -10.37 -10.50 -1.29
CA GLY A 73 -10.35 -10.14 -2.70
C GLY A 73 -9.02 -9.57 -3.15
N ASP A 74 -8.86 -9.30 -4.43
CA ASP A 74 -7.68 -8.64 -4.98
C ASP A 74 -7.82 -7.12 -4.80
N ILE A 75 -7.40 -6.62 -3.66
CA ILE A 75 -7.55 -5.21 -3.28
C ILE A 75 -6.30 -4.45 -3.69
N ARG A 76 -6.42 -3.61 -4.72
CA ARG A 76 -5.31 -2.79 -5.25
C ARG A 76 -5.56 -1.32 -4.96
N LEU A 77 -4.72 -0.76 -4.11
CA LEU A 77 -4.79 0.61 -3.68
C LEU A 77 -3.66 1.43 -4.29
N GLN A 78 -3.98 2.63 -4.76
CA GLN A 78 -3.00 3.63 -5.19
C GLN A 78 -3.24 4.92 -4.41
N THR A 79 -2.18 5.49 -3.85
CA THR A 79 -2.24 6.79 -3.17
C THR A 79 -1.39 7.78 -3.91
N PHE A 80 -2.04 8.74 -4.57
CA PHE A 80 -1.36 9.88 -5.17
C PHE A 80 -0.97 10.88 -4.09
N VAL A 81 0.30 11.25 -4.08
CA VAL A 81 0.91 12.13 -3.08
C VAL A 81 1.66 13.29 -3.75
N SER A 82 1.96 14.30 -2.95
CA SER A 82 3.01 15.28 -3.23
C SER A 82 4.07 15.14 -2.14
N LEU A 83 5.34 15.16 -2.52
CA LEU A 83 6.45 15.02 -1.58
C LEU A 83 6.54 16.16 -0.55
N THR A 84 5.83 17.27 -0.81
CA THR A 84 5.70 18.42 0.10
C THR A 84 4.40 18.40 0.94
N CYS A 85 3.56 17.40 0.75
CA CYS A 85 2.30 17.26 1.48
C CYS A 85 2.54 16.70 2.89
N THR A 86 2.16 17.45 3.91
CA THR A 86 2.35 17.06 5.32
C THR A 86 1.37 15.98 5.81
N ASN A 87 0.24 15.82 5.11
CA ASN A 87 -0.81 14.87 5.49
C ASN A 87 -0.73 13.54 4.71
N CYS A 88 0.05 13.49 3.64
CA CYS A 88 0.18 12.31 2.80
C CYS A 88 0.80 11.12 3.54
N PRO A 89 1.86 11.30 4.36
CA PRO A 89 2.49 10.19 5.05
C PRO A 89 1.56 9.40 5.96
N ASP A 90 0.63 10.04 6.64
CA ASP A 90 -0.30 9.36 7.55
C ASP A 90 -1.16 8.33 6.80
N VAL A 91 -1.64 8.69 5.61
CA VAL A 91 -2.45 7.81 4.77
C VAL A 91 -1.61 6.70 4.15
N VAL A 92 -0.44 7.04 3.58
CA VAL A 92 0.49 6.07 2.98
C VAL A 92 0.92 5.02 4.02
N GLN A 93 1.34 5.44 5.20
CA GLN A 93 1.77 4.55 6.27
C GLN A 93 0.64 3.63 6.75
N THR A 94 -0.58 4.16 6.87
CA THR A 94 -1.75 3.37 7.24
C THR A 94 -2.04 2.27 6.22
N LEU A 95 -2.04 2.61 4.93
CA LEU A 95 -2.32 1.63 3.87
C LEU A 95 -1.17 0.63 3.70
N ASN A 96 0.07 1.02 3.93
CA ASN A 96 1.20 0.09 4.01
C ASN A 96 1.04 -0.94 5.15
N ILE A 97 0.51 -0.53 6.31
CA ILE A 97 0.20 -1.46 7.40
C ILE A 97 -0.88 -2.46 6.97
N PHE A 98 -1.89 -2.03 6.21
CA PHE A 98 -2.93 -2.93 5.72
C PHE A 98 -2.36 -4.05 4.86
N THR A 99 -1.40 -3.75 3.97
CA THR A 99 -0.75 -4.77 3.14
C THR A 99 0.04 -5.79 3.96
N LEU A 100 0.70 -5.32 5.03
CA LEU A 100 1.48 -6.20 5.91
C LEU A 100 0.60 -7.12 6.75
N LEU A 101 -0.64 -6.72 7.02
CA LEU A 101 -1.61 -7.50 7.80
C LEU A 101 -2.47 -8.41 6.91
N ASN A 102 -2.62 -8.08 5.63
CA ASN A 102 -3.50 -8.83 4.72
C ASN A 102 -2.86 -8.99 3.34
N PRO A 103 -2.51 -10.22 2.93
CA PRO A 103 -1.85 -10.49 1.66
C PRO A 103 -2.75 -10.27 0.43
N ASP A 104 -4.06 -10.10 0.62
CA ASP A 104 -5.00 -9.77 -0.44
C ASP A 104 -4.95 -8.27 -0.82
N ILE A 105 -4.24 -7.45 -0.01
CA ILE A 105 -4.12 -6.01 -0.22
C ILE A 105 -2.75 -5.68 -0.79
N ARG A 106 -2.72 -4.85 -1.82
CA ARG A 106 -1.53 -4.21 -2.36
C ARG A 106 -1.70 -2.71 -2.34
N HIS A 107 -0.65 -2.00 -2.00
CA HIS A 107 -0.65 -0.55 -1.93
C HIS A 107 0.54 0.05 -2.67
N GLU A 108 0.26 1.00 -3.51
CA GLU A 108 1.23 1.74 -4.32
C GLU A 108 1.16 3.24 -3.97
N MET A 109 2.24 3.79 -3.45
CA MET A 109 2.43 5.24 -3.35
C MET A 109 2.85 5.77 -4.71
N VAL A 110 2.19 6.79 -5.23
CA VAL A 110 2.47 7.41 -6.53
C VAL A 110 2.83 8.88 -6.33
N ASP A 111 4.03 9.27 -6.74
CA ASP A 111 4.40 10.69 -6.79
C ASP A 111 3.66 11.38 -7.94
N GLY A 112 2.64 12.18 -7.62
CA GLY A 112 1.81 12.86 -8.60
C GLY A 112 2.57 13.81 -9.53
N ALA A 113 3.72 14.33 -9.10
CA ALA A 113 4.54 15.20 -9.95
C ALA A 113 5.22 14.43 -11.09
N LEU A 114 5.58 13.17 -10.87
CA LEU A 114 6.19 12.32 -11.89
C LEU A 114 5.15 11.66 -12.80
N PHE A 115 3.95 11.40 -12.28
CA PHE A 115 2.87 10.71 -12.99
C PHE A 115 1.69 11.61 -13.34
N GLN A 116 1.99 12.81 -13.84
CA GLN A 116 0.99 13.85 -14.13
C GLN A 116 -0.11 13.38 -15.09
N SER A 117 0.22 12.54 -16.06
CA SER A 117 -0.76 12.00 -17.01
C SER A 117 -1.82 11.11 -16.33
N GLU A 118 -1.44 10.38 -15.28
CA GLU A 118 -2.38 9.59 -14.48
C GLU A 118 -3.21 10.50 -13.56
N VAL A 119 -2.58 11.49 -12.95
CA VAL A 119 -3.25 12.53 -12.15
C VAL A 119 -4.36 13.18 -12.95
N ASP A 120 -4.07 13.61 -14.18
CA ASP A 120 -5.03 14.26 -15.07
C ASP A 120 -6.16 13.30 -15.50
N LYS A 121 -5.79 12.07 -15.89
CA LYS A 121 -6.75 11.04 -16.31
C LYS A 121 -7.72 10.64 -15.20
N LEU A 122 -7.24 10.55 -13.96
CA LEU A 122 -8.06 10.19 -12.80
C LEU A 122 -8.74 11.39 -12.15
N GLY A 123 -8.44 12.61 -12.61
CA GLY A 123 -9.04 13.85 -12.09
C GLY A 123 -8.62 14.15 -10.65
N VAL A 124 -7.39 13.84 -10.26
CA VAL A 124 -6.87 14.11 -8.92
C VAL A 124 -6.72 15.62 -8.72
N GLN A 125 -7.49 16.18 -7.80
CA GLN A 125 -7.48 17.63 -7.52
C GLN A 125 -6.83 17.99 -6.18
N ALA A 126 -6.68 17.03 -5.29
CA ALA A 126 -6.08 17.20 -3.97
C ALA A 126 -5.37 15.92 -3.53
N VAL A 127 -4.37 16.06 -2.67
CA VAL A 127 -3.59 14.94 -2.12
C VAL A 127 -3.60 14.97 -0.58
N PRO A 128 -3.51 13.78 0.06
CA PRO A 128 -3.47 12.45 -0.53
C PRO A 128 -4.79 12.07 -1.21
N ALA A 129 -4.73 11.37 -2.34
CA ALA A 129 -5.90 10.83 -3.02
C ALA A 129 -5.74 9.31 -3.19
N VAL A 130 -6.62 8.55 -2.55
CA VAL A 130 -6.61 7.09 -2.56
C VAL A 130 -7.60 6.57 -3.58
N PHE A 131 -7.11 5.74 -4.46
CA PHE A 131 -7.92 4.99 -5.43
C PHE A 131 -7.87 3.50 -5.13
N CYS A 132 -8.98 2.84 -5.33
CA CYS A 132 -9.08 1.40 -5.32
C CYS A 132 -9.56 0.91 -6.69
N GLN A 133 -8.73 0.12 -7.37
CA GLN A 133 -9.05 -0.39 -8.71
C GLN A 133 -9.51 0.71 -9.70
N GLY A 134 -8.83 1.86 -9.66
CA GLY A 134 -9.11 3.01 -10.51
C GLY A 134 -10.33 3.86 -10.11
N LYS A 135 -11.02 3.53 -9.02
CA LYS A 135 -12.10 4.33 -8.45
C LYS A 135 -11.63 5.08 -7.22
N MET A 136 -12.01 6.34 -7.10
CA MET A 136 -11.69 7.15 -5.93
C MET A 136 -12.34 6.56 -4.68
N LEU A 137 -11.51 6.25 -3.68
CA LEU A 137 -11.93 5.73 -2.38
C LEU A 137 -11.93 6.82 -1.31
N HIS A 138 -10.87 7.65 -1.28
CA HIS A 138 -10.69 8.67 -0.24
C HIS A 138 -9.83 9.84 -0.74
N VAL A 139 -10.08 11.04 -0.22
CA VAL A 139 -9.26 12.24 -0.47
C VAL A 139 -9.03 12.98 0.84
N GLY A 140 -7.81 13.45 1.04
CA GLY A 140 -7.41 14.22 2.22
C GLY A 140 -6.97 13.33 3.38
N ARG A 141 -6.97 13.90 4.57
CA ARG A 141 -6.65 13.15 5.79
C ARG A 141 -7.62 12.01 6.00
N GLY A 142 -7.11 10.89 6.48
CA GLY A 142 -7.91 9.73 6.86
C GLY A 142 -7.27 9.00 8.01
N SER A 143 -8.05 8.69 9.04
CA SER A 143 -7.63 7.78 10.10
C SER A 143 -7.65 6.34 9.61
N LEU A 144 -6.94 5.46 10.32
CA LEU A 144 -6.94 4.03 10.03
C LEU A 144 -8.37 3.45 10.03
N GLY A 145 -9.20 3.86 11.00
CA GLY A 145 -10.59 3.41 11.10
C GLY A 145 -11.43 3.84 9.90
N GLU A 146 -11.33 5.11 9.47
CA GLU A 146 -12.06 5.64 8.30
C GLU A 146 -11.66 4.94 6.99
N LEU A 147 -10.37 4.71 6.79
CA LEU A 147 -9.88 4.00 5.61
C LEU A 147 -10.32 2.54 5.60
N LEU A 148 -10.32 1.90 6.77
CA LEU A 148 -10.81 0.53 6.93
C LEU A 148 -12.32 0.43 6.64
N GLU A 149 -13.14 1.30 7.20
CA GLU A 149 -14.59 1.34 6.95
C GLU A 149 -14.90 1.46 5.45
N LYS A 150 -14.21 2.34 4.75
CA LYS A 150 -14.37 2.50 3.29
C LYS A 150 -13.98 1.24 2.50
N LEU A 151 -12.96 0.51 2.96
CA LEU A 151 -12.59 -0.75 2.36
C LEU A 151 -13.60 -1.85 2.67
N GLU A 152 -14.15 -1.92 3.87
CA GLU A 152 -15.23 -2.86 4.24
C GLU A 152 -16.51 -2.60 3.44
N GLU A 153 -16.85 -1.34 3.17
CA GLU A 153 -17.96 -0.98 2.28
C GLU A 153 -17.72 -1.42 0.83
N ALA A 154 -16.49 -1.27 0.35
CA ALA A 154 -16.12 -1.64 -1.03
C ALA A 154 -15.94 -3.16 -1.20
N PHE A 155 -15.52 -3.85 -0.15
CA PHE A 155 -15.23 -5.29 -0.11
C PHE A 155 -15.92 -5.93 1.09
N PRO A 156 -17.25 -6.04 1.07
CA PRO A 156 -17.98 -6.64 2.18
C PRO A 156 -17.55 -8.10 2.35
N SER A 157 -17.08 -8.43 3.56
CA SER A 157 -16.81 -9.81 3.94
C SER A 157 -18.12 -10.59 3.90
N SER A 158 -18.19 -11.62 3.05
CA SER A 158 -19.30 -12.57 3.12
C SER A 158 -19.30 -13.22 4.50
N PRO A 159 -20.47 -13.46 5.13
CA PRO A 159 -20.52 -14.17 6.40
C PRO A 159 -19.85 -15.54 6.23
N GLU A 160 -18.88 -15.83 7.10
CA GLU A 160 -18.09 -17.06 7.07
C GLU A 160 -18.99 -18.28 7.11
N THR A 161 -18.99 -19.03 6.01
CA THR A 161 -19.18 -20.49 6.10
C THR A 161 -17.80 -21.06 6.39
N GLU A 162 -17.61 -21.51 7.63
CA GLU A 162 -16.47 -22.33 8.02
C GLU A 162 -16.38 -23.55 7.08
N THR A 163 -15.43 -23.55 6.16
CA THR A 163 -14.95 -24.76 5.51
C THR A 163 -13.45 -24.72 5.40
N ASP A 164 -12.89 -25.69 6.05
CA ASP A 164 -11.51 -26.12 6.13
C ASP A 164 -10.73 -26.11 4.79
N GLY A 165 -9.49 -25.60 4.90
CA GLY A 165 -8.35 -26.16 4.19
C GLY A 165 -8.34 -26.09 2.68
N ASN A 166 -7.75 -25.00 2.10
CA ASN A 166 -6.80 -25.15 1.01
C ASN A 166 -6.05 -23.82 0.75
N ALA A 167 -4.74 -23.85 0.85
CA ALA A 167 -3.90 -22.70 0.55
C ALA A 167 -4.00 -22.36 -0.94
N PRO A 168 -4.32 -21.12 -1.34
CA PRO A 168 -4.33 -20.74 -2.73
C PRO A 168 -2.91 -20.61 -3.26
N THR A 169 -2.63 -21.35 -4.32
CA THR A 169 -1.40 -21.27 -5.11
C THR A 169 -1.22 -19.84 -5.61
N ARG A 170 -0.12 -19.19 -5.23
CA ARG A 170 0.27 -17.85 -5.70
C ARG A 170 0.33 -17.86 -7.22
N ARG A 171 -0.50 -17.08 -7.87
CA ARG A 171 -0.33 -16.77 -9.29
C ARG A 171 0.71 -15.68 -9.43
N HIS A 172 1.76 -16.00 -10.14
CA HIS A 172 2.78 -15.06 -10.59
C HIS A 172 2.10 -14.03 -11.49
N PHE A 173 2.09 -12.78 -11.08
CA PHE A 173 1.66 -11.69 -11.95
C PHE A 173 2.89 -10.93 -12.38
N ASP A 174 3.08 -10.85 -13.71
CA ASP A 174 4.06 -9.98 -14.29
C ASP A 174 3.76 -8.55 -13.87
N VAL A 175 4.72 -7.94 -13.19
CA VAL A 175 4.68 -6.51 -12.90
C VAL A 175 4.90 -5.81 -14.25
N ILE A 176 3.81 -5.39 -14.88
CA ILE A 176 3.91 -4.45 -16.00
C ILE A 176 4.14 -3.07 -15.35
N VAL A 177 5.34 -2.64 -15.50
CA VAL A 177 5.81 -1.32 -15.14
C VAL A 177 5.45 -0.34 -16.23
#